data_5822ec895a2722c8e63f7c21adf99ee0
#
_entry.id   5822ec895a2722c8e63f7c21adf99ee0
#
_cell.length_a   1.000
_cell.length_b   1.000
_cell.length_c   1.000
_cell.angle_alpha   90.00
_cell.angle_beta   90.00
_cell.angle_gamma   90.00
#
_symmetry.space_group_name_H-M   'P 1'
#
loop_
_entity.id
_entity.type
_entity.pdbx_description
1 polymer ?
#
loop_
_entity_poly.entity_id
_entity_poly.type
_entity_poly.pdbx_seq_one_letter_code
_entity_poly.pdbx_strand_id
1 'polypeptide(L)'
;MKPTEIDVAGEKLAITPGAKRGQELMDLAQIVSPEQIVLEVEDDVDIAISATDVIIIRGKERFSIGSGHPQLPDNPVLRNPIGATLNDQPLGHGRHGKATVTELVAWGGGGQQDVWVDLDGLADALLESGDRIVIQKKDHFITVPRDEHDHLYEVTVLFDGEDKPRRFPPSMTVLQAMRRSLPPRDRQQISEFQMADRHLGPDALDVNLTLKAAGVRDGHVLSITKKNGGGG
;
A
#
# COMPACT_ATOMS: atom_id res chain seq x y z
N MET A 1 0.86 -3.54 -17.88
CA MET A 1 0.72 -2.36 -17.00
C MET A 1 1.30 -1.17 -17.73
N LYS A 2 0.68 0.02 -17.67
CA LYS A 2 1.17 1.19 -18.39
C LYS A 2 2.33 1.81 -17.58
N PRO A 3 3.50 2.09 -18.19
CA PRO A 3 4.59 2.77 -17.50
C PRO A 3 4.16 4.15 -16.97
N THR A 4 4.79 4.55 -15.88
CA THR A 4 4.70 5.90 -15.31
C THR A 4 6.05 6.59 -15.43
N GLU A 5 6.10 7.88 -15.10
CA GLU A 5 7.34 8.67 -15.11
C GLU A 5 7.77 9.01 -13.68
N ILE A 6 9.07 8.91 -13.42
CA ILE A 6 9.74 9.47 -12.26
C ILE A 6 10.77 10.50 -12.73
N ASP A 7 11.14 11.42 -11.86
CA ASP A 7 12.19 12.41 -12.12
C ASP A 7 13.44 12.01 -11.32
N VAL A 8 14.57 11.81 -12.01
CA VAL A 8 15.84 11.53 -11.34
C VAL A 8 16.85 12.60 -11.77
N ALA A 9 17.20 13.48 -10.85
CA ALA A 9 18.11 14.61 -11.08
C ALA A 9 17.72 15.50 -12.27
N GLY A 10 16.41 15.69 -12.51
CA GLY A 10 15.87 16.48 -13.61
C GLY A 10 15.65 15.69 -14.91
N GLU A 11 16.02 14.42 -14.96
CA GLU A 11 15.74 13.53 -16.08
C GLU A 11 14.48 12.69 -15.82
N LYS A 12 13.57 12.67 -16.79
CA LYS A 12 12.35 11.86 -16.71
C LYS A 12 12.59 10.46 -17.21
N LEU A 13 12.42 9.49 -16.34
CA LEU A 13 12.61 8.09 -16.62
C LEU A 13 11.28 7.32 -16.55
N ALA A 14 11.04 6.45 -17.53
CA ALA A 14 9.87 5.59 -17.54
C ALA A 14 10.10 4.34 -16.68
N ILE A 15 9.18 4.04 -15.78
CA ILE A 15 9.25 2.88 -14.89
C ILE A 15 7.87 2.24 -14.71
N THR A 16 7.83 0.94 -14.49
CA THR A 16 6.59 0.26 -14.13
C THR A 16 6.24 0.58 -12.67
N PRO A 17 5.00 1.06 -12.37
CA PRO A 17 4.57 1.29 -11.00
C PRO A 17 4.63 0.02 -10.14
N GLY A 18 4.72 0.19 -8.82
CA GLY A 18 4.74 -0.89 -7.86
C GLY A 18 5.98 -0.89 -6.96
N ALA A 19 6.16 -1.96 -6.20
CA ALA A 19 7.33 -2.14 -5.34
C ALA A 19 8.59 -2.29 -6.20
N LYS A 20 9.63 -1.51 -5.88
CA LYS A 20 10.92 -1.49 -6.56
C LYS A 20 12.04 -1.53 -5.55
N ARG A 21 13.11 -2.25 -5.87
CA ARG A 21 14.35 -2.17 -5.08
C ARG A 21 15.14 -0.92 -5.47
N GLY A 22 15.86 -0.35 -4.51
CA GLY A 22 16.74 0.78 -4.78
C GLY A 22 17.76 0.47 -5.88
N GLN A 23 18.22 -0.78 -5.97
CA GLN A 23 19.10 -1.21 -7.06
C GLN A 23 18.47 -1.04 -8.44
N GLU A 24 17.20 -1.38 -8.60
CA GLU A 24 16.48 -1.19 -9.87
C GLU A 24 16.43 0.28 -10.30
N LEU A 25 16.26 1.20 -9.33
CA LEU A 25 16.29 2.64 -9.60
C LEU A 25 17.68 3.13 -9.96
N MET A 26 18.72 2.64 -9.27
CA MET A 26 20.11 2.97 -9.56
C MET A 26 20.51 2.50 -10.95
N ASP A 27 20.15 1.28 -11.32
CA ASP A 27 20.41 0.71 -12.64
C ASP A 27 19.70 1.49 -13.75
N LEU A 28 18.41 1.84 -13.51
CA LEU A 28 17.61 2.63 -14.45
C LEU A 28 18.21 4.02 -14.68
N ALA A 29 18.71 4.66 -13.62
CA ALA A 29 19.33 6.00 -13.67
C ALA A 29 20.83 5.94 -14.02
N GLN A 30 21.38 4.77 -14.30
CA GLN A 30 22.81 4.54 -14.59
C GLN A 30 23.76 5.08 -13.50
N ILE A 31 23.31 5.04 -12.25
CA ILE A 31 24.08 5.51 -11.10
C ILE A 31 25.14 4.49 -10.73
N VAL A 32 26.39 4.95 -10.68
CA VAL A 32 27.54 4.11 -10.32
C VAL A 32 28.01 4.46 -8.90
N SER A 33 28.19 3.42 -8.06
CA SER A 33 28.80 3.58 -6.73
C SER A 33 30.07 4.48 -6.78
N PRO A 34 30.26 5.45 -5.86
CA PRO A 34 29.61 5.60 -4.55
C PRO A 34 28.40 6.55 -4.50
N GLU A 35 27.85 6.93 -5.62
CA GLU A 35 26.67 7.80 -5.65
C GLU A 35 25.46 7.08 -5.07
N GLN A 36 24.57 7.85 -4.46
CA GLN A 36 23.36 7.36 -3.84
C GLN A 36 22.13 8.07 -4.43
N ILE A 37 21.04 7.35 -4.53
CA ILE A 37 19.77 7.93 -4.90
C ILE A 37 19.03 8.39 -3.65
N VAL A 38 18.43 9.57 -3.71
CA VAL A 38 17.74 10.20 -2.59
C VAL A 38 16.34 10.57 -3.03
N LEU A 39 15.31 10.07 -2.35
CA LEU A 39 13.93 10.49 -2.57
C LEU A 39 13.73 11.90 -1.99
N GLU A 40 13.32 12.83 -2.84
CA GLU A 40 12.94 14.18 -2.42
C GLU A 40 11.52 14.15 -1.83
N VAL A 41 11.39 14.59 -0.58
CA VAL A 41 10.11 14.61 0.13
C VAL A 41 9.66 16.05 0.33
N GLU A 42 8.56 16.42 -0.29
CA GLU A 42 7.99 17.77 -0.18
C GLU A 42 7.66 18.07 1.29
N ASP A 43 8.19 19.19 1.80
CA ASP A 43 8.02 19.69 3.16
C ASP A 43 8.56 18.77 4.28
N ASP A 44 9.43 17.81 3.96
CA ASP A 44 10.03 16.89 4.93
C ASP A 44 11.51 16.59 4.60
N VAL A 45 12.14 15.74 5.39
CA VAL A 45 13.53 15.33 5.19
C VAL A 45 13.65 14.32 4.07
N ASP A 46 14.52 14.57 3.12
CA ASP A 46 14.82 13.66 2.02
C ASP A 46 15.33 12.31 2.52
N ILE A 47 14.94 11.25 1.82
CA ILE A 47 15.20 9.88 2.26
C ILE A 47 16.22 9.24 1.32
N ALA A 48 17.40 8.94 1.85
CA ALA A 48 18.40 8.16 1.12
C ALA A 48 17.93 6.73 0.88
N ILE A 49 18.08 6.24 -0.35
CA ILE A 49 17.69 4.90 -0.76
C ILE A 49 18.93 4.07 -0.99
N SER A 50 19.07 2.96 -0.27
CA SER A 50 20.12 1.98 -0.52
C SER A 50 19.63 0.92 -1.51
N ALA A 51 20.57 0.20 -2.13
CA ALA A 51 20.29 -0.82 -3.13
C ALA A 51 19.26 -1.88 -2.68
N THR A 52 19.26 -2.21 -1.39
CA THR A 52 18.37 -3.22 -0.80
C THR A 52 17.04 -2.66 -0.28
N ASP A 53 16.87 -1.34 -0.21
CA ASP A 53 15.62 -0.75 0.22
C ASP A 53 14.52 -0.99 -0.83
N VAL A 54 13.31 -1.15 -0.35
CA VAL A 54 12.11 -1.23 -1.20
C VAL A 54 11.36 0.09 -1.16
N ILE A 55 10.99 0.60 -2.30
CA ILE A 55 10.18 1.81 -2.46
C ILE A 55 8.98 1.53 -3.34
N ILE A 56 7.85 2.14 -3.02
CA ILE A 56 6.63 2.02 -3.83
C ILE A 56 6.57 3.15 -4.83
N ILE A 57 6.72 2.82 -6.10
CA ILE A 57 6.61 3.78 -7.21
C ILE A 57 5.16 3.88 -7.65
N ARG A 58 4.63 5.11 -7.62
CA ARG A 58 3.27 5.47 -8.10
C ARG A 58 3.29 6.39 -9.31
N GLY A 59 4.45 6.99 -9.58
CA GLY A 59 4.67 8.05 -10.54
C GLY A 59 4.67 9.43 -9.90
N LYS A 60 5.48 10.31 -10.46
CA LYS A 60 5.77 11.67 -9.97
C LYS A 60 6.75 11.76 -8.81
N GLU A 61 7.30 10.64 -8.35
CA GLU A 61 8.40 10.66 -7.39
C GLU A 61 9.60 11.41 -8.01
N ARG A 62 10.27 12.20 -7.16
CA ARG A 62 11.47 12.96 -7.53
C ARG A 62 12.64 12.45 -6.74
N PHE A 63 13.73 12.24 -7.43
CA PHE A 63 14.96 11.76 -6.85
C PHE A 63 16.11 12.69 -7.21
N SER A 64 17.01 12.92 -6.27
CA SER A 64 18.31 13.52 -6.50
C SER A 64 19.40 12.46 -6.43
N ILE A 65 20.57 12.79 -7.00
CA ILE A 65 21.78 11.96 -6.93
C ILE A 65 22.77 12.70 -6.04
N GLY A 66 23.26 12.04 -4.99
CA GLY A 66 24.20 12.61 -4.05
C GLY A 66 25.49 11.80 -3.93
N SER A 67 26.63 12.47 -3.91
CA SER A 67 27.91 11.87 -3.53
C SER A 67 28.15 12.12 -2.04
N GLY A 68 27.79 11.14 -1.22
CA GLY A 68 27.98 11.20 0.23
C GLY A 68 26.89 11.98 0.97
N HIS A 69 26.20 11.28 1.85
CA HIS A 69 25.18 11.90 2.68
C HIS A 69 25.78 12.86 3.67
N PRO A 70 25.16 14.02 3.90
CA PRO A 70 25.14 14.52 5.23
C PRO A 70 24.61 13.37 6.10
N GLN A 71 25.38 12.94 7.08
CA GLN A 71 24.88 12.01 8.09
C GLN A 71 23.60 12.64 8.63
N LEU A 72 22.46 12.07 8.26
CA LEU A 72 21.22 12.45 8.91
C LEU A 72 21.45 12.18 10.40
N PRO A 73 21.11 13.14 11.26
CA PRO A 73 21.24 12.94 12.70
C PRO A 73 20.60 11.61 13.05
N ASP A 74 21.21 10.84 13.94
CA ASP A 74 20.80 9.48 14.34
C ASP A 74 19.33 9.36 14.74
N ASN A 75 18.60 10.46 14.75
CA ASN A 75 17.18 10.55 15.11
C ASN A 75 16.50 11.77 14.46
N PRO A 76 16.29 11.84 13.15
CA PRO A 76 15.32 12.78 12.62
C PRO A 76 13.96 12.35 13.16
N VAL A 77 13.43 13.12 14.07
CA VAL A 77 12.02 13.02 14.47
C VAL A 77 11.23 13.51 13.25
N LEU A 78 10.68 12.57 12.49
CA LEU A 78 9.70 12.93 11.46
C LEU A 78 8.55 13.63 12.16
N ARG A 79 8.38 14.91 11.85
CA ARG A 79 7.54 15.85 12.63
C ARG A 79 6.05 15.66 12.43
N ASN A 80 5.60 14.75 11.60
CA ASN A 80 4.17 14.50 11.41
C ASN A 80 3.90 13.04 11.06
N PRO A 81 2.70 12.53 11.38
CA PRO A 81 2.27 11.26 10.83
C PRO A 81 2.38 11.36 9.31
N ILE A 82 3.21 10.53 8.73
CA ILE A 82 3.56 10.49 7.30
C ILE A 82 2.31 10.29 6.42
N GLY A 83 1.13 10.17 7.00
CA GLY A 83 -0.11 9.86 6.29
C GLY A 83 -0.14 8.43 5.73
N ALA A 84 0.83 7.61 6.13
CA ALA A 84 0.82 6.17 5.90
C ALA A 84 -0.01 5.46 6.97
N THR A 85 -0.56 4.30 6.63
CA THR A 85 -1.35 3.50 7.57
C THR A 85 -0.87 2.06 7.60
N LEU A 86 -1.09 1.40 8.75
CA LEU A 86 -0.93 -0.04 8.92
C LEU A 86 -2.24 -0.58 9.51
N ASN A 87 -2.87 -1.53 8.82
CA ASN A 87 -4.18 -2.05 9.20
C ASN A 87 -5.22 -0.93 9.43
N ASP A 88 -5.23 0.08 8.56
CA ASP A 88 -6.06 1.29 8.63
C ASP A 88 -5.79 2.23 9.82
N GLN A 89 -4.81 1.94 10.66
CA GLN A 89 -4.38 2.84 11.73
C GLN A 89 -3.20 3.70 11.25
N PRO A 90 -3.14 4.98 11.64
CA PRO A 90 -2.01 5.83 11.28
C PRO A 90 -0.69 5.22 11.76
N LEU A 91 0.29 5.17 10.88
CA LEU A 91 1.65 4.77 11.22
C LEU A 91 2.30 5.90 12.03
N GLY A 92 2.27 5.75 13.36
CA GLY A 92 2.65 6.79 14.29
C GLY A 92 4.14 7.13 14.39
N HIS A 93 5.04 6.27 13.92
CA HIS A 93 6.47 6.43 14.15
C HIS A 93 7.32 5.67 13.14
N GLY A 94 7.40 6.16 11.92
CA GLY A 94 8.46 5.71 11.01
C GLY A 94 9.78 6.40 11.40
N ARG A 95 10.74 5.67 11.96
CA ARG A 95 12.10 6.17 12.13
C ARG A 95 12.73 6.40 10.76
N HIS A 96 13.14 7.64 10.48
CA HIS A 96 13.87 8.00 9.25
C HIS A 96 13.16 7.76 7.92
N GLY A 97 11.82 7.74 7.89
CA GLY A 97 11.09 7.47 6.66
C GLY A 97 11.23 6.04 6.14
N LYS A 98 11.72 5.12 6.98
CA LYS A 98 11.89 3.69 6.64
C LYS A 98 11.41 2.81 7.79
N ALA A 99 10.96 1.61 7.43
CA ALA A 99 10.68 0.53 8.38
C ALA A 99 11.11 -0.82 7.79
N THR A 100 11.51 -1.73 8.65
CA THR A 100 11.66 -3.14 8.28
C THR A 100 10.31 -3.84 8.32
N VAL A 101 10.16 -4.93 7.58
CA VAL A 101 8.98 -5.79 7.66
C VAL A 101 8.75 -6.26 9.10
N THR A 102 9.82 -6.58 9.83
CA THR A 102 9.74 -6.99 11.24
C THR A 102 9.13 -5.91 12.13
N GLU A 103 9.49 -4.64 11.93
CA GLU A 103 8.90 -3.52 12.66
C GLU A 103 7.42 -3.34 12.30
N LEU A 104 7.06 -3.44 11.01
CA LEU A 104 5.66 -3.37 10.58
C LEU A 104 4.83 -4.50 11.19
N VAL A 105 5.35 -5.73 11.24
CA VAL A 105 4.69 -6.85 11.90
C VAL A 105 4.49 -6.56 13.40
N ALA A 106 5.53 -6.08 14.08
CA ALA A 106 5.45 -5.76 15.50
C ALA A 106 4.40 -4.67 15.78
N TRP A 107 4.31 -3.64 14.94
CA TRP A 107 3.31 -2.58 15.06
C TRP A 107 1.89 -3.04 14.69
N GLY A 108 1.77 -4.02 13.80
CA GLY A 108 0.50 -4.62 13.38
C GLY A 108 -0.09 -5.63 14.35
N GLY A 109 0.54 -5.85 15.51
CA GLY A 109 0.07 -6.81 16.54
C GLY A 109 1.00 -7.99 16.77
N GLY A 110 2.09 -8.10 16.01
CA GLY A 110 3.10 -9.18 16.16
C GLY A 110 2.63 -10.54 15.60
N GLY A 111 3.39 -11.58 15.92
CA GLY A 111 3.10 -12.95 15.48
C GLY A 111 3.69 -13.31 14.12
N GLN A 112 3.27 -14.46 13.58
CA GLN A 112 3.68 -14.91 12.25
C GLN A 112 2.76 -14.29 11.19
N GLN A 113 3.13 -13.09 10.74
CA GLN A 113 2.37 -12.35 9.75
C GLN A 113 3.26 -11.97 8.56
N ASP A 114 2.66 -11.88 7.41
CA ASP A 114 3.22 -11.27 6.21
C ASP A 114 2.71 -9.82 6.10
N VAL A 115 3.51 -8.96 5.51
CA VAL A 115 3.15 -7.55 5.26
C VAL A 115 2.91 -7.36 3.78
N TRP A 116 1.76 -6.79 3.47
CA TRP A 116 1.39 -6.41 2.12
C TRP A 116 1.29 -4.90 2.02
N VAL A 117 1.64 -4.35 0.87
CA VAL A 117 1.38 -2.96 0.54
C VAL A 117 0.26 -2.86 -0.48
N ASP A 118 -0.74 -2.02 -0.17
CA ASP A 118 -1.84 -1.69 -1.09
C ASP A 118 -1.33 -0.75 -2.18
N LEU A 119 -1.43 -1.18 -3.41
CA LEU A 119 -1.06 -0.42 -4.59
C LEU A 119 -2.34 0.04 -5.28
N ASP A 120 -2.74 1.29 -5.06
CA ASP A 120 -3.94 1.88 -5.66
C ASP A 120 -4.08 1.53 -7.15
N GLY A 121 -5.07 0.69 -7.49
CA GLY A 121 -5.33 0.28 -8.87
C GLY A 121 -4.38 -0.78 -9.45
N LEU A 122 -3.48 -1.33 -8.64
CA LEU A 122 -2.55 -2.41 -8.99
C LEU A 122 -2.79 -3.62 -8.08
N ALA A 123 -2.16 -4.76 -8.44
CA ALA A 123 -2.10 -5.89 -7.53
C ALA A 123 -1.25 -5.53 -6.31
N ASP A 124 -1.73 -5.86 -5.12
CA ASP A 124 -0.98 -5.66 -3.89
C ASP A 124 0.38 -6.38 -3.95
N ALA A 125 1.39 -5.80 -3.34
CA ALA A 125 2.72 -6.38 -3.29
C ALA A 125 2.99 -6.96 -1.90
N LEU A 126 3.41 -8.23 -1.85
CA LEU A 126 3.98 -8.84 -0.66
C LEU A 126 5.39 -8.31 -0.43
N LEU A 127 5.69 -7.94 0.81
CA LEU A 127 7.02 -7.53 1.24
C LEU A 127 7.75 -8.73 1.87
N GLU A 128 8.99 -8.94 1.51
CA GLU A 128 9.81 -10.03 2.05
C GLU A 128 10.31 -9.71 3.46
N SER A 129 10.49 -10.71 4.30
CA SER A 129 10.83 -10.55 5.73
C SER A 129 12.13 -9.79 5.99
N GLY A 130 13.03 -9.72 5.03
CA GLY A 130 14.30 -8.97 5.11
C GLY A 130 14.23 -7.55 4.52
N ASP A 131 13.10 -7.18 3.93
CA ASP A 131 12.97 -5.89 3.28
C ASP A 131 12.96 -4.74 4.29
N ARG A 132 13.61 -3.65 3.89
CA ARG A 132 13.50 -2.34 4.52
C ARG A 132 12.79 -1.41 3.56
N ILE A 133 11.63 -0.90 3.96
CA ILE A 133 10.71 -0.16 3.13
C ILE A 133 10.90 1.34 3.34
N VAL A 134 11.00 2.09 2.26
CA VAL A 134 10.89 3.55 2.26
C VAL A 134 9.41 3.90 2.35
N ILE A 135 9.00 4.46 3.49
CA ILE A 135 7.60 4.81 3.76
C ILE A 135 7.31 6.17 3.17
N GLN A 136 6.31 6.22 2.31
CA GLN A 136 5.84 7.46 1.71
C GLN A 136 4.45 7.84 2.20
N LYS A 137 4.12 9.12 2.09
CA LYS A 137 2.77 9.62 2.32
C LYS A 137 1.78 8.83 1.47
N LYS A 138 0.71 8.34 2.10
CA LYS A 138 -0.34 7.50 1.50
C LYS A 138 0.02 6.03 1.28
N ASP A 139 1.12 5.53 1.81
CA ASP A 139 1.33 4.09 1.86
C ASP A 139 0.31 3.44 2.80
N HIS A 140 -0.25 2.33 2.35
CA HIS A 140 -1.19 1.53 3.14
C HIS A 140 -0.62 0.12 3.26
N PHE A 141 -0.22 -0.24 4.47
CA PHE A 141 0.29 -1.56 4.78
C PHE A 141 -0.78 -2.40 5.49
N ILE A 142 -0.72 -3.71 5.26
CA ILE A 142 -1.63 -4.67 5.88
C ILE A 142 -0.80 -5.85 6.36
N THR A 143 -1.06 -6.28 7.59
CA THR A 143 -0.51 -7.54 8.08
C THR A 143 -1.55 -8.65 7.90
N VAL A 144 -1.10 -9.80 7.43
CA VAL A 144 -1.93 -10.98 7.16
C VAL A 144 -1.29 -12.18 7.83
N PRO A 145 -2.05 -13.03 8.55
CA PRO A 145 -1.52 -14.28 9.07
C PRO A 145 -0.85 -15.08 7.95
N ARG A 146 0.35 -15.60 8.23
CA ARG A 146 1.18 -16.27 7.21
C ARG A 146 0.54 -17.53 6.65
N ASP A 147 -0.28 -18.21 7.45
CA ASP A 147 -1.04 -19.38 7.06
C ASP A 147 -2.17 -19.06 6.05
N GLU A 148 -2.54 -17.80 5.91
CA GLU A 148 -3.54 -17.35 4.91
C GLU A 148 -2.92 -16.85 3.59
N HIS A 149 -1.58 -16.73 3.52
CA HIS A 149 -0.88 -16.20 2.36
C HIS A 149 -1.18 -17.00 1.07
N ASP A 150 -1.22 -18.33 1.17
CA ASP A 150 -1.46 -19.22 0.04
C ASP A 150 -2.95 -19.37 -0.31
N HIS A 151 -3.83 -18.73 0.41
CA HIS A 151 -5.28 -18.88 0.32
C HIS A 151 -6.04 -17.57 0.13
N LEU A 152 -5.43 -16.62 -0.58
CA LEU A 152 -6.10 -15.36 -0.92
C LEU A 152 -7.32 -15.65 -1.80
N TYR A 153 -8.46 -15.08 -1.47
CA TYR A 153 -9.63 -15.10 -2.34
C TYR A 153 -9.40 -14.18 -3.53
N GLU A 154 -9.48 -14.73 -4.73
CA GLU A 154 -9.57 -13.92 -5.97
C GLU A 154 -11.03 -13.57 -6.20
N VAL A 155 -11.37 -12.30 -6.08
CA VAL A 155 -12.74 -11.81 -6.22
C VAL A 155 -12.80 -10.72 -7.29
N THR A 156 -13.96 -10.55 -7.91
CA THR A 156 -14.21 -9.40 -8.76
C THR A 156 -15.01 -8.36 -7.98
N VAL A 157 -14.49 -7.15 -7.87
CA VAL A 157 -15.22 -6.04 -7.24
C VAL A 157 -15.81 -5.14 -8.29
N LEU A 158 -17.13 -4.94 -8.20
CA LEU A 158 -17.90 -4.05 -9.07
C LEU A 158 -18.12 -2.72 -8.36
N PHE A 159 -17.65 -1.65 -8.96
CA PHE A 159 -17.88 -0.31 -8.46
C PHE A 159 -17.95 0.68 -9.62
N ASP A 160 -18.98 1.53 -9.62
CA ASP A 160 -19.22 2.59 -10.62
C ASP A 160 -19.16 2.08 -12.09
N GLY A 161 -19.70 0.88 -12.32
CA GLY A 161 -19.73 0.23 -13.63
C GLY A 161 -18.41 -0.40 -14.08
N GLU A 162 -17.39 -0.38 -13.23
CA GLU A 162 -16.10 -1.01 -13.51
C GLU A 162 -15.94 -2.32 -12.73
N ASP A 163 -15.41 -3.34 -13.41
CA ASP A 163 -15.08 -4.64 -12.85
C ASP A 163 -13.57 -4.69 -12.56
N LYS A 164 -13.21 -4.88 -11.29
CA LYS A 164 -11.79 -4.92 -10.88
C LYS A 164 -11.48 -6.22 -10.17
N PRO A 165 -10.57 -7.05 -10.72
CA PRO A 165 -10.08 -8.21 -9.99
C PRO A 165 -9.29 -7.74 -8.75
N ARG A 166 -9.52 -8.41 -7.64
CA ARG A 166 -8.87 -8.15 -6.35
C ARG A 166 -8.49 -9.45 -5.68
N ARG A 167 -7.48 -9.38 -4.84
CA ARG A 167 -7.05 -10.50 -4.00
C ARG A 167 -7.10 -10.05 -2.54
N PHE A 168 -7.86 -10.77 -1.74
CA PHE A 168 -8.06 -10.46 -0.33
C PHE A 168 -7.81 -11.68 0.54
N PRO A 169 -7.12 -11.52 1.68
CA PRO A 169 -7.04 -12.61 2.67
C PRO A 169 -8.43 -12.88 3.28
N PRO A 170 -8.75 -14.15 3.54
CA PRO A 170 -10.01 -14.54 4.18
C PRO A 170 -10.31 -13.84 5.51
N SER A 171 -9.26 -13.49 6.27
CA SER A 171 -9.35 -12.76 7.55
C SER A 171 -9.61 -11.28 7.43
N MET A 172 -9.47 -10.71 6.21
CA MET A 172 -9.76 -9.29 5.99
C MET A 172 -11.23 -8.99 6.28
N THR A 173 -11.51 -7.88 6.98
CA THR A 173 -12.89 -7.47 7.21
C THR A 173 -13.53 -6.93 5.93
N VAL A 174 -14.86 -7.02 5.84
CA VAL A 174 -15.62 -6.45 4.73
C VAL A 174 -15.35 -4.95 4.61
N LEU A 175 -15.24 -4.23 5.75
CA LEU A 175 -14.89 -2.81 5.74
C LEU A 175 -13.52 -2.53 5.09
N GLN A 176 -12.51 -3.32 5.43
CA GLN A 176 -11.17 -3.19 4.85
C GLN A 176 -11.18 -3.50 3.35
N ALA A 177 -11.86 -4.58 2.95
CA ALA A 177 -12.00 -4.95 1.53
C ALA A 177 -12.72 -3.84 0.73
N MET A 178 -13.77 -3.25 1.31
CA MET A 178 -14.50 -2.13 0.71
C MET A 178 -13.59 -0.90 0.59
N ARG A 179 -12.87 -0.53 1.65
CA ARG A 179 -11.94 0.62 1.65
C ARG A 179 -10.86 0.48 0.58
N ARG A 180 -10.29 -0.72 0.44
CA ARG A 180 -9.26 -1.00 -0.57
C ARG A 180 -9.79 -0.99 -2.00
N SER A 181 -11.07 -1.23 -2.18
CA SER A 181 -11.72 -1.24 -3.49
C SER A 181 -12.19 0.14 -3.95
N LEU A 182 -12.44 1.05 -3.01
CA LEU A 182 -12.88 2.41 -3.31
C LEU A 182 -11.73 3.32 -3.73
N PRO A 183 -11.97 4.23 -4.71
CA PRO A 183 -11.02 5.30 -5.03
C PRO A 183 -10.72 6.18 -3.81
N PRO A 184 -9.54 6.80 -3.72
CA PRO A 184 -9.15 7.63 -2.56
C PRO A 184 -10.16 8.71 -2.18
N ARG A 185 -10.82 9.33 -3.16
CA ARG A 185 -11.86 10.35 -2.94
C ARG A 185 -13.08 9.83 -2.18
N ASP A 186 -13.43 8.55 -2.40
CA ASP A 186 -14.63 7.94 -1.84
C ASP A 186 -14.36 7.25 -0.50
N ARG A 187 -13.09 6.97 -0.18
CA ARG A 187 -12.69 6.34 1.09
C ARG A 187 -13.04 7.18 2.32
N GLN A 188 -13.04 8.51 2.19
CA GLN A 188 -13.41 9.42 3.29
C GLN A 188 -14.90 9.33 3.63
N GLN A 189 -15.71 8.89 2.69
CA GLN A 189 -17.17 8.73 2.84
C GLN A 189 -17.58 7.25 2.88
N ILE A 190 -16.70 6.37 3.34
CA ILE A 190 -16.93 4.92 3.30
C ILE A 190 -18.22 4.49 4.01
N SER A 191 -18.67 5.25 5.02
CA SER A 191 -19.92 5.02 5.72
C SER A 191 -21.17 5.17 4.84
N GLU A 192 -21.06 5.87 3.70
CA GLU A 192 -22.13 6.03 2.72
C GLU A 192 -22.25 4.83 1.77
N PHE A 193 -21.31 3.92 1.81
CA PHE A 193 -21.26 2.76 0.92
C PHE A 193 -21.61 1.47 1.66
N GLN A 194 -22.03 0.49 0.91
CA GLN A 194 -22.26 -0.88 1.33
C GLN A 194 -21.67 -1.84 0.31
N MET A 195 -21.29 -3.02 0.77
CA MET A 195 -20.81 -4.12 -0.07
C MET A 195 -21.80 -5.27 0.01
N ALA A 196 -22.14 -5.85 -1.12
CA ALA A 196 -22.95 -7.06 -1.20
C ALA A 196 -22.21 -8.10 -2.04
N ASP A 197 -22.44 -9.36 -1.77
CA ASP A 197 -21.92 -10.48 -2.55
C ASP A 197 -23.03 -11.03 -3.44
N ARG A 198 -22.86 -10.98 -4.74
CA ARG A 198 -23.87 -11.43 -5.72
C ARG A 198 -24.20 -12.91 -5.63
N HIS A 199 -23.30 -13.72 -5.08
CA HIS A 199 -23.51 -15.16 -4.88
C HIS A 199 -24.33 -15.45 -3.61
N LEU A 200 -24.25 -14.58 -2.61
CA LEU A 200 -24.98 -14.73 -1.34
C LEU A 200 -26.36 -14.03 -1.37
N GLY A 201 -26.54 -13.06 -2.27
CA GLY A 201 -27.79 -12.33 -2.41
C GLY A 201 -27.61 -10.80 -2.44
N PRO A 202 -28.72 -10.04 -2.47
CA PRO A 202 -28.67 -8.59 -2.59
C PRO A 202 -28.36 -7.86 -1.28
N ASP A 203 -28.40 -8.58 -0.16
CA ASP A 203 -28.22 -7.96 1.16
C ASP A 203 -26.78 -7.51 1.36
N ALA A 204 -26.63 -6.39 2.06
CA ALA A 204 -25.32 -5.89 2.41
C ALA A 204 -24.63 -6.80 3.41
N LEU A 205 -23.35 -7.07 3.17
CA LEU A 205 -22.51 -7.80 4.12
C LEU A 205 -22.27 -6.96 5.38
N ASP A 206 -22.18 -7.59 6.54
CA ASP A 206 -21.78 -6.92 7.78
C ASP A 206 -20.32 -6.49 7.69
N VAL A 207 -20.08 -5.19 7.76
CA VAL A 207 -18.77 -4.57 7.60
C VAL A 207 -17.74 -5.00 8.65
N ASN A 208 -18.21 -5.49 9.81
CA ASN A 208 -17.35 -5.91 10.92
C ASN A 208 -16.91 -7.38 10.81
N LEU A 209 -17.57 -8.16 9.97
CA LEU A 209 -17.20 -9.56 9.76
C LEU A 209 -15.97 -9.65 8.83
N THR A 210 -15.18 -10.71 9.02
CA THR A 210 -14.17 -11.10 8.02
C THR A 210 -14.87 -11.60 6.76
N LEU A 211 -14.21 -11.53 5.60
CA LEU A 211 -14.75 -12.04 4.34
C LEU A 211 -15.19 -13.51 4.49
N LYS A 212 -14.36 -14.33 5.16
CA LYS A 212 -14.68 -15.73 5.44
C LYS A 212 -15.92 -15.88 6.31
N ALA A 213 -16.05 -15.10 7.40
CA ALA A 213 -17.21 -15.13 8.28
C ALA A 213 -18.47 -14.59 7.61
N ALA A 214 -18.34 -13.65 6.70
CA ALA A 214 -19.42 -13.13 5.87
C ALA A 214 -19.86 -14.10 4.75
N GLY A 215 -19.16 -15.25 4.59
CA GLY A 215 -19.48 -16.27 3.60
C GLY A 215 -18.86 -16.06 2.22
N VAL A 216 -18.05 -15.02 2.05
CA VAL A 216 -17.31 -14.77 0.80
C VAL A 216 -16.32 -15.90 0.55
N ARG A 217 -16.13 -16.26 -0.71
CA ARG A 217 -15.22 -17.30 -1.15
C ARG A 217 -14.47 -16.88 -2.41
N ASP A 218 -13.48 -17.68 -2.76
CA ASP A 218 -12.76 -17.54 -4.02
C ASP A 218 -13.72 -17.53 -5.22
N GLY A 219 -13.45 -16.67 -6.20
CA GLY A 219 -14.29 -16.50 -7.41
C GLY A 219 -15.56 -15.68 -7.23
N HIS A 220 -15.87 -15.20 -6.01
CA HIS A 220 -17.07 -14.41 -5.76
C HIS A 220 -17.03 -13.02 -6.41
N VAL A 221 -18.21 -12.46 -6.65
CA VAL A 221 -18.39 -11.11 -7.21
C VAL A 221 -19.00 -10.20 -6.15
N LEU A 222 -18.20 -9.24 -5.69
CA LEU A 222 -18.58 -8.26 -4.68
C LEU A 222 -19.01 -6.96 -5.35
N SER A 223 -20.14 -6.40 -4.99
CA SER A 223 -20.62 -5.12 -5.51
C SER A 223 -20.62 -4.05 -4.42
N ILE A 224 -20.02 -2.90 -4.72
CA ILE A 224 -20.06 -1.73 -3.83
C ILE A 224 -21.05 -0.72 -4.42
N THR A 225 -22.00 -0.31 -3.60
CA THR A 225 -23.01 0.68 -3.96
C THR A 225 -23.16 1.72 -2.86
N LYS A 226 -23.61 2.93 -3.22
CA LYS A 226 -24.05 3.88 -2.19
C LYS A 226 -25.28 3.34 -1.48
N LYS A 227 -25.31 3.50 -0.17
CA LYS A 227 -26.52 3.24 0.61
C LYS A 227 -27.61 4.18 0.08
N ASN A 228 -28.73 3.62 -0.34
CA ASN A 228 -29.87 4.44 -0.66
C ASN A 228 -30.24 5.21 0.60
N GLY A 229 -30.05 6.52 0.60
CA GLY A 229 -30.56 7.37 1.66
C GLY A 229 -32.07 7.14 1.71
N GLY A 230 -32.50 6.43 2.74
CA GLY A 230 -33.91 6.31 3.02
C GLY A 230 -34.46 7.72 3.20
N GLY A 231 -35.12 8.23 2.17
CA GLY A 231 -35.93 9.42 2.31
C GLY A 231 -37.05 9.05 3.29
N GLY A 232 -36.91 9.53 4.51
CA GLY A 232 -38.02 9.62 5.47
C GLY A 232 -38.78 10.90 5.25
#